data_39e37b8cf97d5ce522b6b10a7b669f62
#
_entry.id   39e37b8cf97d5ce522b6b10a7b669f62
#
_cell.length_a   1.000
_cell.length_b   1.000
_cell.length_c   1.000
_cell.angle_alpha   90.00
_cell.angle_beta   90.00
_cell.angle_gamma   90.00
#
_symmetry.space_group_name_H-M   'P 1'
#
loop_
_entity.id
_entity.type
_entity.pdbx_description
1 polymer ?
#
loop_
_entity_poly.entity_id
_entity_poly.type
_entity_poly.pdbx_seq_one_letter_code
_entity_poly.pdbx_strand_id
1 'polypeptide(L)'
;YKLNKQLVQYTTIITGSYQLARLRDAAGNKNVNITRFMINSGGVPSEMIKPGFSNYIWDAMGNQIYIGIESLYFFKITISQSGKTDVLTCRNILSLSKELSPMLWQTHLRPRAEDAPSSNYDNRFYGDNYCTRSASCLKNLTPLQIMEICDSFGSNKELSMRILWK
;
A
#
# COMPACT_ATOMS: atom_id res chain seq x y z
N TYR A 1 13.23 -11.82 9.57
CA TYR A 1 13.95 -11.58 8.32
C TYR A 1 13.04 -11.12 7.18
N LYS A 2 12.00 -11.92 6.84
CA LYS A 2 11.08 -11.58 5.75
C LYS A 2 10.29 -10.30 6.00
N LEU A 3 9.91 -10.03 7.25
CA LEU A 3 9.20 -8.81 7.61
C LEU A 3 10.05 -7.55 7.38
N ASN A 4 11.33 -7.60 7.77
CA ASN A 4 12.25 -6.50 7.53
C ASN A 4 12.51 -6.31 6.03
N LYS A 5 12.64 -7.40 5.30
CA LYS A 5 12.81 -7.35 3.84
C LYS A 5 11.59 -6.73 3.17
N GLN A 6 10.39 -7.09 3.63
CA GLN A 6 9.15 -6.50 3.14
C GLN A 6 9.15 -4.97 3.30
N LEU A 7 9.53 -4.47 4.46
CA LEU A 7 9.59 -3.01 4.71
C LEU A 7 10.58 -2.31 3.78
N VAL A 8 11.76 -2.89 3.58
CA VAL A 8 12.76 -2.34 2.66
C VAL A 8 12.23 -2.32 1.23
N GLN A 9 11.54 -3.37 0.81
CA GLN A 9 10.94 -3.45 -0.51
C GLN A 9 9.92 -2.34 -0.75
N TYR A 10 9.01 -2.12 0.20
CA TYR A 10 8.02 -1.04 0.07
C TYR A 10 8.67 0.35 0.05
N THR A 11 9.65 0.57 0.90
CA THR A 11 10.39 1.83 0.91
C THR A 11 11.07 2.08 -0.44
N THR A 12 11.66 1.05 -1.02
CA THR A 12 12.32 1.14 -2.32
C THR A 12 11.36 1.48 -3.45
N ILE A 13 10.19 0.82 -3.50
CA ILE A 13 9.20 1.11 -4.54
C ILE A 13 8.56 2.49 -4.36
N ILE A 14 8.39 2.96 -3.15
CA ILE A 14 7.91 4.33 -2.90
C ILE A 14 8.91 5.35 -3.45
N THR A 15 10.19 5.18 -3.14
CA THR A 15 11.25 6.05 -3.67
C THR A 15 11.30 6.03 -5.18
N GLY A 16 11.22 4.83 -5.79
CA GLY A 16 11.19 4.67 -7.23
C GLY A 16 9.96 5.34 -7.88
N SER A 17 8.82 5.28 -7.21
CA SER A 17 7.60 5.93 -7.70
C SER A 17 7.75 7.44 -7.79
N TYR A 18 8.41 8.07 -6.82
CA TYR A 18 8.69 9.50 -6.88
C TYR A 18 9.50 9.90 -8.11
N GLN A 19 10.42 9.04 -8.54
CA GLN A 19 11.21 9.30 -9.74
C GLN A 19 10.36 9.30 -11.02
N LEU A 20 9.18 8.68 -10.97
CA LEU A 20 8.23 8.64 -12.08
C LEU A 20 7.13 9.70 -11.95
N ALA A 21 7.30 10.71 -11.10
CA ALA A 21 6.29 11.75 -10.87
C ALA A 21 5.86 12.47 -12.15
N ARG A 22 6.73 12.52 -13.17
CA ARG A 22 6.40 13.10 -14.47
C ARG A 22 5.23 12.39 -15.17
N LEU A 23 5.00 11.12 -14.84
CA LEU A 23 3.92 10.34 -15.45
C LEU A 23 2.54 10.70 -14.87
N ARG A 24 2.49 11.40 -13.76
CA ARG A 24 1.23 11.78 -13.12
C ARG A 24 0.31 12.59 -14.04
N ASP A 25 0.90 13.44 -14.87
CA ASP A 25 0.15 14.30 -15.78
C ASP A 25 -0.49 13.50 -16.93
N ALA A 26 0.12 12.38 -17.30
CA ALA A 26 -0.40 11.51 -18.36
C ALA A 26 -1.61 10.70 -17.93
N ALA A 27 -1.80 10.51 -16.63
CA ALA A 27 -2.92 9.72 -16.12
C ALA A 27 -4.27 10.44 -16.25
N GLY A 28 -4.27 11.77 -16.25
CA GLY A 28 -5.50 12.54 -16.21
C GLY A 28 -6.32 12.15 -14.98
N ASN A 29 -7.58 11.80 -15.17
CA ASN A 29 -8.48 11.34 -14.11
C ASN A 29 -8.63 9.81 -14.09
N LYS A 30 -7.73 9.07 -14.73
CA LYS A 30 -7.82 7.61 -14.85
C LYS A 30 -6.74 6.92 -14.05
N ASN A 31 -7.10 5.79 -13.46
CA ASN A 31 -6.14 4.89 -12.84
C ASN A 31 -5.24 4.28 -13.92
N VAL A 32 -3.94 4.49 -13.79
CA VAL A 32 -2.94 3.93 -14.70
C VAL A 32 -1.99 3.06 -13.89
N ASN A 33 -1.87 1.79 -14.28
CA ASN A 33 -0.90 0.89 -13.68
C ASN A 33 0.49 1.21 -14.24
N ILE A 34 1.40 1.64 -13.37
CA ILE A 34 2.77 2.00 -13.76
C ILE A 34 3.81 0.96 -13.33
N THR A 35 3.39 -0.20 -12.88
CA THR A 35 4.31 -1.24 -12.39
C THR A 35 5.37 -1.60 -13.45
N ARG A 36 4.96 -1.73 -14.71
CA ARG A 36 5.89 -2.03 -15.80
C ARG A 36 6.95 -0.93 -15.96
N PHE A 37 6.56 0.32 -15.86
CA PHE A 37 7.51 1.44 -15.94
C PHE A 37 8.47 1.41 -14.75
N MET A 38 8.00 1.06 -13.58
CA MET A 38 8.83 0.88 -12.38
C MET A 38 9.86 -0.23 -12.57
N ILE A 39 9.43 -1.37 -13.11
CA ILE A 39 10.34 -2.48 -13.42
C ILE A 39 11.41 -2.03 -14.42
N ASN A 40 11.01 -1.40 -15.51
CA ASN A 40 11.92 -0.98 -16.59
C ASN A 40 12.87 0.12 -16.16
N SER A 41 12.49 0.96 -15.20
CA SER A 41 13.34 2.04 -14.69
C SER A 41 14.31 1.60 -13.60
N GLY A 42 14.23 0.34 -13.15
CA GLY A 42 15.05 -0.17 -12.06
C GLY A 42 14.55 0.24 -10.66
N GLY A 43 13.31 0.73 -10.56
CA GLY A 43 12.72 1.14 -9.29
C GLY A 43 12.15 0.00 -8.45
N VAL A 44 12.26 -1.25 -8.94
CA VAL A 44 11.75 -2.44 -8.25
C VAL A 44 12.90 -3.40 -7.96
N PRO A 45 13.05 -3.85 -6.70
CA PRO A 45 14.03 -4.89 -6.39
C PRO A 45 13.82 -6.13 -7.25
N SER A 46 14.90 -6.72 -7.75
CA SER A 46 14.84 -7.84 -8.70
C SER A 46 14.10 -9.07 -8.15
N GLU A 47 14.20 -9.31 -6.85
CA GLU A 47 13.53 -10.44 -6.20
C GLU A 47 12.00 -10.30 -6.17
N MET A 48 11.47 -9.12 -6.41
CA MET A 48 10.03 -8.88 -6.49
C MET A 48 9.45 -9.15 -7.89
N ILE A 49 10.31 -9.34 -8.88
CA ILE A 49 9.90 -9.48 -10.27
C ILE A 49 9.81 -10.97 -10.62
N LYS A 50 8.68 -11.39 -11.21
CA LYS A 50 8.51 -12.75 -11.73
C LYS A 50 8.50 -12.72 -13.25
N PRO A 51 9.24 -13.64 -13.92
CA PRO A 51 9.25 -13.71 -15.38
C PRO A 51 7.84 -13.88 -15.96
N GLY A 52 7.55 -13.12 -17.01
CA GLY A 52 6.24 -13.17 -17.68
C GLY A 52 5.19 -12.24 -17.08
N PHE A 53 5.51 -11.57 -15.98
CA PHE A 53 4.59 -10.61 -15.35
C PHE A 53 5.19 -9.22 -15.40
N SER A 54 4.49 -8.28 -16.04
CA SER A 54 4.93 -6.89 -16.15
C SER A 54 4.04 -5.89 -15.43
N ASN A 55 2.82 -6.30 -15.05
CA ASN A 55 1.86 -5.43 -14.38
C ASN A 55 1.76 -5.67 -12.87
N TYR A 56 2.49 -6.66 -12.37
CA TYR A 56 2.48 -7.04 -10.96
C TYR A 56 3.87 -7.38 -10.49
N ILE A 57 4.10 -7.18 -9.19
CA ILE A 57 5.30 -7.61 -8.48
C ILE A 57 4.87 -8.31 -7.20
N TRP A 58 5.80 -8.98 -6.51
CA TRP A 58 5.49 -9.73 -5.28
C TRP A 58 6.46 -9.36 -4.18
N ASP A 59 5.95 -9.14 -2.98
CA ASP A 59 6.80 -8.85 -1.83
C ASP A 59 7.39 -10.12 -1.20
N ALA A 60 8.23 -9.93 -0.18
CA ALA A 60 8.90 -11.04 0.52
C ALA A 60 7.95 -12.01 1.22
N MET A 61 6.73 -11.57 1.48
CA MET A 61 5.68 -12.38 2.14
C MET A 61 4.72 -13.03 1.13
N GLY A 62 4.99 -12.88 -0.18
CA GLY A 62 4.20 -13.51 -1.23
C GLY A 62 2.97 -12.73 -1.66
N ASN A 63 2.80 -11.50 -1.22
CA ASN A 63 1.67 -10.67 -1.62
C ASN A 63 1.89 -10.08 -3.00
N GLN A 64 0.85 -10.09 -3.83
CA GLN A 64 0.88 -9.48 -5.15
C GLN A 64 0.65 -7.97 -5.03
N ILE A 65 1.45 -7.20 -5.74
CA ILE A 65 1.44 -5.74 -5.64
C ILE A 65 1.36 -5.13 -7.03
N TYR A 66 0.60 -4.05 -7.17
CA TYR A 66 0.74 -3.17 -8.30
C TYR A 66 0.76 -1.71 -7.84
N ILE A 67 1.35 -0.84 -8.67
CA ILE A 67 1.49 0.58 -8.40
C ILE A 67 0.70 1.32 -9.46
N GLY A 68 -0.20 2.19 -9.02
CA GLY A 68 -1.06 2.95 -9.92
C GLY A 68 -1.02 4.44 -9.64
N ILE A 69 -1.12 5.24 -10.70
CA ILE A 69 -1.38 6.67 -10.58
C ILE A 69 -2.89 6.85 -10.52
N GLU A 70 -3.42 7.36 -9.41
CA GLU A 70 -4.86 7.63 -9.28
C GLU A 70 -5.22 9.06 -9.65
N SER A 71 -4.32 10.01 -9.37
CA SER A 71 -4.58 11.42 -9.64
C SER A 71 -3.28 12.21 -9.75
N LEU A 72 -3.41 13.50 -10.00
CA LEU A 72 -2.30 14.45 -9.96
C LEU A 72 -1.73 14.60 -8.55
N TYR A 73 -2.46 14.17 -7.53
CA TYR A 73 -2.11 14.43 -6.13
C TYR A 73 -1.47 13.23 -5.46
N PHE A 74 -1.80 12.01 -5.87
CA PHE A 74 -1.25 10.82 -5.21
C PHE A 74 -1.17 9.61 -6.14
N PHE A 75 -0.27 8.70 -5.79
CA PHE A 75 -0.21 7.36 -6.37
C PHE A 75 -0.59 6.33 -5.32
N LYS A 76 -0.98 5.15 -5.77
CA LYS A 76 -1.47 4.09 -4.91
C LYS A 76 -0.65 2.83 -5.08
N ILE A 77 -0.26 2.24 -3.95
CA ILE A 77 0.30 0.89 -3.91
C ILE A 77 -0.81 -0.03 -3.41
N THR A 78 -1.23 -0.95 -4.25
CA THR A 78 -2.26 -1.93 -3.92
C THR A 78 -1.63 -3.29 -3.66
N ILE A 79 -1.99 -3.89 -2.52
CA ILE A 79 -1.43 -5.13 -2.01
C ILE A 79 -2.55 -6.14 -1.88
N SER A 80 -2.49 -7.21 -2.68
CA SER A 80 -3.42 -8.34 -2.57
C SER A 80 -2.80 -9.39 -1.69
N GLN A 81 -3.39 -9.62 -0.52
CA GLN A 81 -2.82 -10.48 0.50
C GLN A 81 -2.88 -11.96 0.08
N SER A 82 -1.86 -12.72 0.48
CA SER A 82 -1.69 -14.12 0.09
C SER A 82 -2.49 -15.11 0.93
N GLY A 83 -2.99 -14.69 2.08
CA GLY A 83 -3.74 -15.51 3.04
C GLY A 83 -2.92 -16.00 4.22
N LYS A 84 -1.72 -16.52 4.01
CA LYS A 84 -0.90 -17.13 5.10
C LYS A 84 -0.29 -16.09 6.04
N THR A 85 0.08 -14.93 5.51
CA THR A 85 0.83 -13.89 6.25
C THR A 85 0.06 -12.59 6.34
N ASP A 86 -1.24 -12.64 6.16
CA ASP A 86 -2.09 -11.46 6.02
C ASP A 86 -2.02 -10.55 7.25
N VAL A 87 -2.11 -11.14 8.44
CA VAL A 87 -2.06 -10.37 9.69
C VAL A 87 -0.71 -9.67 9.84
N LEU A 88 0.38 -10.37 9.54
CA LEU A 88 1.73 -9.81 9.63
C LEU A 88 1.95 -8.72 8.58
N THR A 89 1.49 -8.92 7.36
CA THR A 89 1.53 -7.91 6.31
C THR A 89 0.74 -6.67 6.70
N CYS A 90 -0.48 -6.86 7.22
CA CYS A 90 -1.31 -5.75 7.70
C CYS A 90 -0.58 -4.94 8.77
N ARG A 91 -0.01 -5.60 9.79
CA ARG A 91 0.75 -4.92 10.85
C ARG A 91 1.94 -4.14 10.29
N ASN A 92 2.67 -4.75 9.36
CA ASN A 92 3.83 -4.09 8.72
C ASN A 92 3.40 -2.85 7.93
N ILE A 93 2.35 -2.97 7.13
CA ILE A 93 1.86 -1.86 6.30
C ILE A 93 1.32 -0.72 7.16
N LEU A 94 0.56 -1.02 8.22
CA LEU A 94 0.08 0.02 9.13
C LEU A 94 1.23 0.69 9.89
N SER A 95 2.22 -0.08 10.33
CA SER A 95 3.40 0.48 11.01
C SER A 95 4.21 1.38 10.08
N LEU A 96 4.42 0.95 8.83
CA LEU A 96 5.08 1.77 7.83
C LEU A 96 4.26 3.03 7.51
N SER A 97 2.96 2.88 7.36
CA SER A 97 2.05 4.01 7.12
C SER A 97 2.12 5.04 8.24
N LYS A 98 2.21 4.59 9.49
CA LYS A 98 2.39 5.49 10.62
C LYS A 98 3.67 6.30 10.49
N GLU A 99 4.78 5.66 10.13
CA GLU A 99 6.06 6.36 9.91
C GLU A 99 5.98 7.34 8.75
N LEU A 100 5.24 7.00 7.71
CA LEU A 100 5.07 7.82 6.50
C LEU A 100 3.86 8.75 6.57
N SER A 101 3.22 8.89 7.73
CA SER A 101 1.97 9.63 7.86
C SER A 101 2.00 11.07 7.31
N PRO A 102 3.13 11.83 7.37
CA PRO A 102 3.18 13.14 6.73
C PRO A 102 3.06 13.10 5.21
N MET A 103 3.35 11.96 4.59
CA MET A 103 3.39 11.78 3.13
C MET A 103 2.15 11.09 2.59
N LEU A 104 1.26 10.63 3.45
CA LEU A 104 0.11 9.84 3.04
C LEU A 104 -1.17 10.64 3.04
N TRP A 105 -2.03 10.35 2.05
CA TRP A 105 -3.44 10.69 2.16
C TRP A 105 -4.13 9.67 3.06
N GLN A 106 -4.05 8.38 2.72
CA GLN A 106 -4.66 7.34 3.54
C GLN A 106 -4.05 5.97 3.28
N THR A 107 -4.19 5.09 4.27
CA THR A 107 -4.01 3.65 4.12
C THR A 107 -5.38 3.01 4.35
N HIS A 108 -5.79 2.16 3.42
CA HIS A 108 -7.11 1.58 3.36
C HIS A 108 -7.03 0.07 3.49
N LEU A 109 -7.67 -0.49 4.51
CA LEU A 109 -7.85 -1.92 4.71
C LEU A 109 -9.22 -2.29 4.15
N ARG A 110 -9.25 -3.05 3.07
CA ARG A 110 -10.44 -3.28 2.29
C ARG A 110 -10.71 -4.77 2.15
N PRO A 111 -11.90 -5.29 2.52
CA PRO A 111 -12.25 -6.66 2.20
C PRO A 111 -12.34 -6.83 0.68
N ARG A 112 -12.06 -8.03 0.18
CA ARG A 112 -12.33 -8.34 -1.23
C ARG A 112 -13.82 -8.23 -1.49
N ALA A 113 -14.19 -7.88 -2.73
CA ALA A 113 -15.59 -7.66 -3.10
C ALA A 113 -16.48 -8.87 -2.79
N GLU A 114 -15.96 -10.07 -2.99
CA GLU A 114 -16.69 -11.32 -2.70
C GLU A 114 -16.93 -11.57 -1.21
N ASP A 115 -16.11 -10.95 -0.35
CA ASP A 115 -16.20 -11.08 1.11
C ASP A 115 -16.91 -9.88 1.74
N ALA A 116 -17.33 -8.91 0.95
CA ALA A 116 -17.83 -7.65 1.45
C ALA A 116 -19.35 -7.66 1.67
N PRO A 117 -19.83 -8.00 2.87
CA PRO A 117 -21.28 -7.98 3.13
C PRO A 117 -21.82 -6.56 3.31
N SER A 118 -20.96 -5.56 3.56
CA SER A 118 -21.42 -4.18 3.75
C SER A 118 -20.25 -3.21 3.89
N SER A 119 -20.59 -1.91 3.88
CA SER A 119 -19.68 -0.80 4.07
C SER A 119 -18.99 -0.76 5.44
N ASN A 120 -19.34 -1.62 6.38
CA ASN A 120 -18.85 -1.58 7.76
C ASN A 120 -17.38 -2.02 7.91
N TYR A 121 -16.78 -2.56 6.84
CA TYR A 121 -15.42 -3.07 6.87
C TYR A 121 -14.43 -2.16 6.13
N ASP A 122 -14.84 -0.96 5.83
CA ASP A 122 -14.05 0.00 5.08
C ASP A 122 -13.17 0.81 6.02
N ASN A 123 -12.10 0.18 6.54
CA ASN A 123 -11.19 0.81 7.49
C ASN A 123 -10.20 1.71 6.77
N ARG A 124 -10.33 3.01 6.95
CA ARG A 124 -9.46 4.04 6.40
C ARG A 124 -8.74 4.77 7.52
N PHE A 125 -7.42 4.88 7.37
CA PHE A 125 -6.56 5.59 8.30
C PHE A 125 -5.81 6.67 7.55
N TYR A 126 -5.83 7.90 8.06
CA TYR A 126 -5.41 9.07 7.31
C TYR A 126 -4.04 9.58 7.74
N GLY A 127 -3.29 10.12 6.77
CA GLY A 127 -2.06 10.82 7.02
C GLY A 127 -2.29 12.17 7.74
N ASP A 128 -1.21 12.79 8.18
CA ASP A 128 -1.24 13.95 9.08
C ASP A 128 -2.09 15.12 8.57
N ASN A 129 -2.06 15.35 7.26
CA ASN A 129 -2.75 16.51 6.67
C ASN A 129 -4.22 16.25 6.36
N TYR A 130 -4.70 15.03 6.58
CA TYR A 130 -6.03 14.60 6.15
C TYR A 130 -6.86 13.96 7.25
N CYS A 131 -6.28 13.73 8.42
CA CYS A 131 -7.04 13.13 9.51
C CYS A 131 -7.81 14.22 10.28
N THR A 132 -9.12 14.01 10.40
CA THR A 132 -10.02 14.91 11.11
C THR A 132 -10.49 14.34 12.45
N ARG A 133 -10.32 13.02 12.65
CA ARG A 133 -10.69 12.31 13.88
C ARG A 133 -9.47 11.57 14.41
N SER A 134 -9.15 11.77 15.68
CA SER A 134 -7.98 11.19 16.31
C SER A 134 -7.85 9.67 16.12
N ALA A 135 -8.96 8.94 16.21
CA ALA A 135 -8.99 7.48 16.05
C ALA A 135 -8.65 7.02 14.63
N SER A 136 -8.76 7.90 13.63
CA SER A 136 -8.46 7.60 12.23
C SER A 136 -7.11 8.17 11.78
N CYS A 137 -6.34 8.75 12.69
CA CYS A 137 -5.03 9.33 12.37
C CYS A 137 -3.94 8.27 12.52
N LEU A 138 -3.22 8.01 11.45
CA LEU A 138 -2.12 7.03 11.45
C LEU A 138 -1.10 7.32 12.55
N LYS A 139 -0.75 8.58 12.75
CA LYS A 139 0.25 8.96 13.76
C LYS A 139 -0.16 8.60 15.19
N ASN A 140 -1.46 8.47 15.45
CA ASN A 140 -1.98 8.19 16.80
C ASN A 140 -2.16 6.69 17.09
N LEU A 141 -1.97 5.83 16.10
CA LEU A 141 -2.10 4.39 16.29
C LEU A 141 -0.96 3.87 17.18
N THR A 142 -1.32 3.18 18.26
CA THR A 142 -0.36 2.47 19.09
C THR A 142 -0.06 1.10 18.49
N PRO A 143 1.08 0.46 18.84
CA PRO A 143 1.36 -0.90 18.41
C PRO A 143 0.24 -1.89 18.76
N LEU A 144 -0.37 -1.76 19.95
CA LEU A 144 -1.50 -2.60 20.35
C LEU A 144 -2.72 -2.39 19.46
N GLN A 145 -3.04 -1.15 19.14
CA GLN A 145 -4.15 -0.84 18.22
C GLN A 145 -3.92 -1.41 16.83
N ILE A 146 -2.70 -1.32 16.32
CA ILE A 146 -2.34 -1.91 15.02
C ILE A 146 -2.57 -3.43 15.06
N MET A 147 -2.14 -4.10 16.13
CA MET A 147 -2.38 -5.54 16.30
C MET A 147 -3.87 -5.86 16.30
N GLU A 148 -4.65 -5.13 17.07
CA GLU A 148 -6.10 -5.36 17.18
C GLU A 148 -6.83 -5.12 15.86
N ILE A 149 -6.47 -4.05 15.14
CA ILE A 149 -7.05 -3.74 13.83
C ILE A 149 -6.79 -4.88 12.85
N CYS A 150 -5.54 -5.33 12.75
CA CYS A 150 -5.16 -6.37 11.81
C CYS A 150 -5.72 -7.73 12.18
N ASP A 151 -5.80 -8.06 13.47
CA ASP A 151 -6.40 -9.32 13.94
C ASP A 151 -7.90 -9.38 13.64
N SER A 152 -8.61 -8.28 13.85
CA SER A 152 -10.06 -8.24 13.59
C SER A 152 -10.38 -8.17 12.10
N PHE A 153 -9.48 -7.64 11.29
CA PHE A 153 -9.69 -7.54 9.85
C PHE A 153 -9.63 -8.89 9.13
N GLY A 154 -8.81 -9.83 9.65
CA GLY A 154 -8.71 -11.18 9.13
C GLY A 154 -7.87 -11.31 7.87
N SER A 155 -8.08 -12.40 7.14
CA SER A 155 -7.28 -12.77 5.98
C SER A 155 -7.99 -12.52 4.64
N ASN A 156 -7.26 -12.67 3.53
CA ASN A 156 -7.76 -12.51 2.16
C ASN A 156 -8.31 -11.11 1.87
N LYS A 157 -7.63 -10.10 2.37
CA LYS A 157 -8.02 -8.70 2.20
C LYS A 157 -7.09 -7.99 1.23
N GLU A 158 -7.52 -6.83 0.78
CA GLU A 158 -6.70 -5.92 -0.01
C GLU A 158 -6.29 -4.75 0.86
N LEU A 159 -5.02 -4.37 0.76
CA LEU A 159 -4.50 -3.17 1.41
C LEU A 159 -4.10 -2.17 0.32
N SER A 160 -4.27 -0.89 0.60
CA SER A 160 -3.72 0.13 -0.28
C SER A 160 -3.16 1.29 0.51
N MET A 161 -2.02 1.79 0.06
CA MET A 161 -1.43 3.04 0.54
C MET A 161 -1.54 4.08 -0.56
N ARG A 162 -2.15 5.20 -0.25
CA ARG A 162 -2.24 6.35 -1.15
C ARG A 162 -1.25 7.40 -0.70
N ILE A 163 -0.23 7.60 -1.51
CA ILE A 163 0.95 8.39 -1.17
C ILE A 163 0.96 9.66 -2.01
N LEU A 164 1.10 10.82 -1.35
CA LEU A 164 1.11 12.11 -2.02
C LEU A 164 2.36 12.27 -2.88
N TRP A 165 2.21 12.80 -4.09
CA TRP A 165 3.34 13.23 -4.90
C TRP A 165 4.06 14.37 -4.19
N LYS A 166 5.36 14.33 -4.24
CA LYS A 166 6.19 15.44 -3.74
C LYS A 166 6.11 16.65 -4.64
#